data_aa52c506f9e9ceaaf4d50e422c0f8e9e
#
_entry.id   aa52c506f9e9ceaaf4d50e422c0f8e9e
#
_cell.length_a   1.000
_cell.length_b   1.000
_cell.length_c   1.000
_cell.angle_alpha   90.00
_cell.angle_beta   90.00
_cell.angle_gamma   90.00
#
_symmetry.space_group_name_H-M   'P 1'
#
loop_
_entity.id
_entity.type
_entity.pdbx_description
1 polymer ?
#
loop_
_entity_poly.entity_id
_entity_poly.type
_entity_poly.pdbx_seq_one_letter_code
_entity_poly.pdbx_strand_id
1 'polypeptide(L)'
;YQIEIIAYLGLLTADVYYFKVKFQPIADLDGEKGETSSQLGLLRVGSLNSSLDRELQLRKILQNYSLLAPLIADIQVDSAIINSLSIKEKSQEVNEKQNEDIAPEQIVSENSGFVNITSTKDDDSGENPSTETDYLEEEYYPETAIENETKPEKLLLLTRFPQENLTLEAWLKEEHSQEEALTLVIQVCQLFSYIAKQNWYLINLLPQFIEIDKPLKIFDLTCAYSIEESLTSGIIGDYCAPELAASRSINESMSSYTIAALLYQTTHQKLPQSDQIISLEIAPIPRLYQLLKIALSSLPEERFPLAQFLSLLIETRQSLRSRKVQWNIASYSTVGLSTERLQNEDNYGVRQQHLSNSETLILGVVADGMGGMSQGEVASQIAVKTILQDSFPPEFKTEEQRNEWLLNLFQKANISIADAVRNGGTTLSAVLAINDSLMVAHVGDSRIYLIRQGKIQQLSEDHSLVAMLVANGEITEEESLTHPDRNVLLKSIGSKKHLSEGYVQNLSRTTSNLSMTLENEDILLLCSDGVWDLVPTQELAEIFSQFESLQMAVDQTIQRVINKGATDNATLLALQCFMISGN
;
A
#
# COMPACT_ATOMS: atom_id res chain seq x y z
N TYR A 1 -40.04 -6.81 13.29
CA TYR A 1 -39.03 -7.63 13.98
C TYR A 1 -39.45 -7.86 15.43
N GLN A 2 -39.22 -9.05 15.95
CA GLN A 2 -39.28 -9.33 17.37
C GLN A 2 -37.84 -9.15 17.90
N ILE A 3 -37.67 -8.35 18.96
CA ILE A 3 -36.38 -7.97 19.50
C ILE A 3 -36.28 -8.40 20.97
N GLU A 4 -35.25 -9.13 21.35
CA GLU A 4 -34.92 -9.52 22.71
C GLU A 4 -33.59 -8.87 23.11
N ILE A 5 -33.57 -8.10 24.20
CA ILE A 5 -32.35 -7.47 24.72
C ILE A 5 -31.50 -8.54 25.42
N ILE A 6 -30.26 -8.73 24.95
CA ILE A 6 -29.28 -9.65 25.55
C ILE A 6 -28.42 -8.93 26.58
N ALA A 7 -27.92 -7.74 26.23
CA ALA A 7 -27.04 -6.96 27.09
C ALA A 7 -27.19 -5.46 26.82
N TYR A 8 -27.04 -4.68 27.89
CA TYR A 8 -26.82 -3.25 27.83
C TYR A 8 -25.33 -2.97 27.70
N LEU A 9 -24.91 -2.24 26.66
CA LEU A 9 -23.51 -1.95 26.37
C LEU A 9 -23.03 -0.58 26.91
N GLY A 10 -23.95 0.21 27.43
CA GLY A 10 -23.66 1.51 28.03
C GLY A 10 -24.13 2.70 27.22
N LEU A 11 -23.81 3.90 27.72
CA LEU A 11 -23.96 5.20 27.09
C LEU A 11 -22.61 5.57 26.48
N LEU A 12 -22.32 5.10 25.24
CA LEU A 12 -21.03 5.27 24.61
C LEU A 12 -20.84 6.63 23.91
N THR A 13 -21.96 7.30 23.62
CA THR A 13 -22.03 8.71 23.24
C THR A 13 -22.97 9.41 24.21
N ALA A 14 -22.86 10.71 24.36
CA ALA A 14 -23.56 11.46 25.41
C ALA A 14 -25.09 11.28 25.45
N ASP A 15 -25.70 10.84 24.36
CA ASP A 15 -27.15 10.89 24.14
C ASP A 15 -27.73 9.61 23.52
N VAL A 16 -26.93 8.53 23.38
CA VAL A 16 -27.36 7.26 22.76
C VAL A 16 -27.06 6.07 23.67
N TYR A 17 -28.08 5.26 23.89
CA TYR A 17 -27.99 3.97 24.58
C TYR A 17 -27.73 2.84 23.62
N TYR A 18 -26.78 1.96 23.92
CA TYR A 18 -26.39 0.84 23.10
C TYR A 18 -26.77 -0.49 23.72
N PHE A 19 -27.35 -1.37 22.91
CA PHE A 19 -27.79 -2.69 23.33
C PHE A 19 -27.35 -3.77 22.34
N LYS A 20 -26.88 -4.89 22.86
CA LYS A 20 -26.77 -6.14 22.11
C LYS A 20 -28.11 -6.85 22.17
N VAL A 21 -28.69 -7.15 21.04
CA VAL A 21 -30.02 -7.74 20.93
C VAL A 21 -30.01 -8.99 20.05
N LYS A 22 -31.00 -9.83 20.25
CA LYS A 22 -31.35 -10.92 19.37
C LYS A 22 -32.64 -10.51 18.65
N PHE A 23 -32.66 -10.61 17.33
CA PHE A 23 -33.82 -10.21 16.54
C PHE A 23 -34.17 -11.26 15.51
N GLN A 24 -35.47 -11.32 15.17
CA GLN A 24 -35.99 -12.14 14.09
C GLN A 24 -37.13 -11.40 13.37
N PRO A 25 -37.30 -11.58 12.05
CA PRO A 25 -38.48 -11.06 11.34
C PRO A 25 -39.73 -11.67 11.94
N ILE A 26 -40.79 -10.87 12.06
CA ILE A 26 -42.14 -11.40 12.38
C ILE A 26 -42.62 -12.07 11.09
N ALA A 27 -43.04 -13.35 11.16
CA ALA A 27 -43.60 -14.05 10.00
C ALA A 27 -44.83 -13.29 9.52
N ASP A 28 -44.91 -13.01 8.22
CA ASP A 28 -46.13 -12.45 7.60
C ASP A 28 -47.30 -13.42 7.79
N LEU A 29 -48.50 -12.87 7.88
CA LEU A 29 -49.77 -13.60 8.13
C LEU A 29 -50.14 -14.65 7.05
N ASP A 30 -49.32 -14.81 6.01
CA ASP A 30 -49.52 -15.70 4.87
C ASP A 30 -48.78 -17.05 4.91
N GLY A 31 -48.35 -17.50 6.08
CA GLY A 31 -48.23 -18.93 6.37
C GLY A 31 -47.07 -19.72 5.72
N GLU A 32 -46.07 -19.16 5.09
CA GLU A 32 -44.87 -19.90 4.70
C GLU A 32 -43.86 -19.94 5.85
N LYS A 33 -43.73 -21.11 6.48
CA LYS A 33 -42.72 -21.41 7.50
C LYS A 33 -41.36 -21.53 6.85
N GLY A 34 -40.66 -20.41 6.60
CA GLY A 34 -39.23 -20.39 6.50
C GLY A 34 -38.65 -20.44 7.93
N GLU A 35 -37.71 -21.32 8.20
CA GLU A 35 -36.91 -21.30 9.44
C GLU A 35 -36.13 -19.98 9.50
N THR A 36 -36.71 -18.96 10.13
CA THR A 36 -36.01 -17.69 10.37
C THR A 36 -35.11 -17.85 11.56
N SER A 37 -33.83 -18.13 11.30
CA SER A 37 -32.80 -18.14 12.35
C SER A 37 -32.70 -16.74 12.97
N SER A 38 -32.74 -16.68 14.30
CA SER A 38 -32.54 -15.43 15.03
C SER A 38 -31.11 -14.92 14.88
N GLN A 39 -30.94 -13.63 14.65
CA GLN A 39 -29.66 -12.97 14.43
C GLN A 39 -29.30 -12.03 15.58
N LEU A 40 -27.99 -11.80 15.77
CA LEU A 40 -27.51 -10.78 16.71
C LEU A 40 -27.51 -9.40 16.07
N GLY A 41 -28.04 -8.40 16.80
CA GLY A 41 -28.14 -7.02 16.37
C GLY A 41 -27.54 -6.02 17.36
N LEU A 42 -27.08 -4.90 16.83
CA LEU A 42 -26.72 -3.69 17.57
C LEU A 42 -27.91 -2.74 17.50
N LEU A 43 -28.63 -2.59 18.61
CA LEU A 43 -29.73 -1.64 18.78
C LEU A 43 -29.22 -0.40 19.48
N ARG A 44 -29.48 0.75 18.88
CA ARG A 44 -29.14 2.07 19.42
C ARG A 44 -30.42 2.87 19.63
N VAL A 45 -30.52 3.54 20.75
CA VAL A 45 -31.70 4.28 21.16
C VAL A 45 -31.30 5.69 21.59
N GLY A 46 -31.83 6.71 20.92
CA GLY A 46 -31.58 8.12 21.21
C GLY A 46 -32.86 8.96 21.11
N SER A 47 -32.77 10.23 21.41
CA SER A 47 -33.84 11.20 21.18
C SER A 47 -33.82 11.72 19.74
N LEU A 48 -34.88 12.26 19.24
CA LEU A 48 -34.85 13.11 18.04
C LEU A 48 -33.91 14.29 18.31
N ASN A 49 -33.14 14.70 17.29
CA ASN A 49 -32.05 15.68 17.39
C ASN A 49 -30.82 15.20 18.20
N SER A 50 -30.69 13.90 18.48
CA SER A 50 -29.51 13.30 19.07
C SER A 50 -28.44 12.97 18.02
N SER A 51 -27.27 12.48 18.47
CA SER A 51 -26.24 11.95 17.57
C SER A 51 -26.74 10.78 16.72
N LEU A 52 -27.77 10.07 17.17
CA LEU A 52 -28.40 8.99 16.41
C LEU A 52 -29.23 9.52 15.22
N ASP A 53 -29.88 10.67 15.39
CA ASP A 53 -30.61 11.32 14.28
C ASP A 53 -29.60 11.84 13.22
N ARG A 54 -28.48 12.41 13.64
CA ARG A 54 -27.37 12.77 12.73
C ARG A 54 -26.87 11.57 11.93
N GLU A 55 -26.66 10.43 12.59
CA GLU A 55 -26.28 9.20 11.90
C GLU A 55 -27.31 8.79 10.85
N LEU A 56 -28.61 8.83 11.19
CA LEU A 56 -29.67 8.47 10.24
C LEU A 56 -29.68 9.42 9.03
N GLN A 57 -29.51 10.72 9.23
CA GLN A 57 -29.42 11.70 8.15
C GLN A 57 -28.21 11.41 7.26
N LEU A 58 -27.04 11.18 7.84
CA LEU A 58 -25.82 10.86 7.11
C LEU A 58 -25.97 9.55 6.33
N ARG A 59 -26.57 8.51 6.93
CA ARG A 59 -26.81 7.22 6.23
C ARG A 59 -27.74 7.37 5.02
N LYS A 60 -28.70 8.25 5.07
CA LYS A 60 -29.58 8.58 3.92
C LYS A 60 -28.79 9.21 2.78
N ILE A 61 -27.77 10.02 3.09
CA ILE A 61 -26.88 10.64 2.10
C ILE A 61 -25.92 9.60 1.51
N LEU A 62 -25.31 8.77 2.36
CA LEU A 62 -24.28 7.79 1.96
C LEU A 62 -24.86 6.55 1.27
N GLN A 63 -26.15 6.28 1.43
CA GLN A 63 -26.86 5.14 0.86
C GLN A 63 -26.13 3.79 1.12
N ASN A 64 -25.84 3.03 0.05
CA ASN A 64 -25.23 1.70 0.13
C ASN A 64 -23.68 1.74 0.01
N TYR A 65 -23.03 2.68 0.70
CA TYR A 65 -21.58 2.74 0.65
C TYR A 65 -20.94 1.46 1.20
N SER A 66 -20.00 0.89 0.47
CA SER A 66 -19.50 -0.48 0.71
C SER A 66 -18.83 -0.69 2.08
N LEU A 67 -18.32 0.35 2.71
CA LEU A 67 -17.69 0.28 4.04
C LEU A 67 -18.68 0.49 5.20
N LEU A 68 -19.97 0.73 4.92
CA LEU A 68 -20.99 0.85 5.96
C LEU A 68 -21.76 -0.46 6.14
N ALA A 69 -22.00 -0.83 7.39
CA ALA A 69 -22.95 -1.87 7.71
C ALA A 69 -24.38 -1.36 7.40
N PRO A 70 -25.22 -2.14 6.68
CA PRO A 70 -26.55 -1.70 6.33
C PRO A 70 -27.45 -1.61 7.57
N LEU A 71 -28.37 -0.63 7.58
CA LEU A 71 -29.47 -0.61 8.54
C LEU A 71 -30.43 -1.74 8.22
N ILE A 72 -30.87 -2.45 9.26
CA ILE A 72 -31.93 -3.46 9.19
C ILE A 72 -33.27 -2.79 9.42
N ALA A 73 -33.33 -1.84 10.37
CA ALA A 73 -34.50 -1.04 10.67
C ALA A 73 -34.13 0.31 11.29
N ASP A 74 -34.97 1.32 11.00
CA ASP A 74 -35.03 2.61 11.68
C ASP A 74 -36.47 2.87 12.07
N ILE A 75 -36.72 3.21 13.34
CA ILE A 75 -38.07 3.33 13.89
C ILE A 75 -38.10 4.54 14.83
N GLN A 76 -39.12 5.36 14.67
CA GLN A 76 -39.48 6.41 15.61
C GLN A 76 -40.65 5.92 16.49
N VAL A 77 -40.51 6.03 17.82
CA VAL A 77 -41.50 5.57 18.80
C VAL A 77 -41.75 6.61 19.89
N ASP A 78 -42.95 6.61 20.42
CA ASP A 78 -43.30 7.39 21.63
C ASP A 78 -42.48 6.84 22.82
N SER A 79 -41.90 7.73 23.63
CA SER A 79 -41.12 7.39 24.82
C SER A 79 -41.87 6.51 25.84
N ALA A 80 -43.20 6.57 25.86
CA ALA A 80 -44.05 5.73 26.71
C ALA A 80 -43.90 4.23 26.39
N ILE A 81 -43.62 3.87 25.13
CA ILE A 81 -43.41 2.48 24.70
C ILE A 81 -42.10 1.93 25.24
N ILE A 82 -41.02 2.73 25.26
CA ILE A 82 -39.72 2.32 25.75
C ILE A 82 -39.70 2.13 27.27
N ASN A 83 -40.41 2.99 27.99
CA ASN A 83 -40.57 2.86 29.45
C ASN A 83 -41.36 1.60 29.86
N SER A 84 -42.12 1.01 28.94
CA SER A 84 -42.83 -0.28 29.16
C SER A 84 -41.91 -1.49 28.90
N LEU A 85 -40.76 -1.31 28.26
CA LEU A 85 -39.74 -2.33 28.10
C LEU A 85 -38.97 -2.45 29.43
N SER A 86 -39.55 -3.20 30.40
CA SER A 86 -38.90 -3.48 31.67
C SER A 86 -37.57 -4.21 31.42
N ILE A 87 -36.46 -3.49 31.67
CA ILE A 87 -35.14 -4.10 31.78
C ILE A 87 -35.19 -5.01 33.01
N LYS A 88 -35.34 -6.30 32.83
CA LYS A 88 -35.09 -7.27 33.89
C LYS A 88 -33.60 -7.29 34.15
N GLU A 89 -33.14 -6.41 35.04
CA GLU A 89 -31.83 -6.56 35.67
C GLU A 89 -31.83 -7.92 36.38
N LYS A 90 -31.12 -8.91 35.85
CA LYS A 90 -30.67 -10.03 36.65
C LYS A 90 -29.57 -9.51 37.57
N SER A 91 -29.97 -9.05 38.75
CA SER A 91 -29.09 -8.90 39.90
C SER A 91 -28.49 -10.28 40.19
N GLN A 92 -27.22 -10.46 39.90
CA GLN A 92 -26.44 -11.55 40.48
C GLN A 92 -26.31 -11.27 41.97
N GLU A 93 -27.05 -12.02 42.80
CA GLU A 93 -26.76 -12.15 44.25
C GLU A 93 -25.36 -12.75 44.40
N VAL A 94 -24.40 -11.90 44.71
CA VAL A 94 -23.10 -12.34 45.23
C VAL A 94 -23.29 -12.56 46.73
N ASN A 95 -23.23 -13.82 47.14
CA ASN A 95 -23.17 -14.27 48.51
C ASN A 95 -22.01 -13.58 49.25
N GLU A 96 -22.34 -12.70 50.19
CA GLU A 96 -21.42 -12.26 51.26
C GLU A 96 -21.07 -13.43 52.18
N LYS A 97 -19.82 -13.86 52.14
CA LYS A 97 -19.16 -14.53 53.25
C LYS A 97 -17.70 -14.08 53.35
N GLN A 98 -17.50 -13.22 54.35
CA GLN A 98 -16.33 -13.09 55.23
C GLN A 98 -14.93 -13.29 54.60
N ASN A 99 -14.12 -12.22 54.56
CA ASN A 99 -13.01 -12.06 55.50
C ASN A 99 -12.28 -10.71 55.32
N GLU A 100 -11.76 -10.29 56.45
CA GLU A 100 -11.09 -9.05 56.81
C GLU A 100 -9.83 -8.72 56.01
N ASP A 101 -9.54 -7.40 55.97
CA ASP A 101 -8.22 -6.76 55.82
C ASP A 101 -7.45 -6.96 54.49
N ILE A 102 -7.56 -5.94 53.61
CA ILE A 102 -6.43 -5.34 52.87
C ILE A 102 -6.91 -4.01 52.27
N ALA A 103 -6.08 -2.97 52.41
CA ALA A 103 -6.32 -1.60 51.96
C ALA A 103 -6.60 -1.48 50.44
N PRO A 104 -7.35 -0.46 50.00
CA PRO A 104 -7.72 -0.33 48.58
C PRO A 104 -6.57 0.23 47.77
N GLU A 105 -5.95 -0.60 46.95
CA GLU A 105 -5.22 -0.16 45.77
C GLU A 105 -6.23 0.18 44.65
N GLN A 106 -5.99 1.33 44.04
CA GLN A 106 -6.79 1.92 42.97
C GLN A 106 -6.92 0.98 41.78
N ILE A 107 -8.09 0.43 41.58
CA ILE A 107 -8.45 -0.16 40.29
C ILE A 107 -8.99 0.97 39.42
N VAL A 108 -8.17 1.44 38.49
CA VAL A 108 -8.60 2.31 37.41
C VAL A 108 -9.38 1.43 36.43
N SER A 109 -10.70 1.58 36.43
CA SER A 109 -11.54 0.99 35.38
C SER A 109 -11.35 1.80 34.08
N GLU A 110 -10.66 1.24 33.11
CA GLU A 110 -10.64 1.74 31.73
C GLU A 110 -12.03 1.59 31.10
N ASN A 111 -12.83 2.66 31.19
CA ASN A 111 -14.02 2.84 30.36
C ASN A 111 -13.78 4.07 29.50
N SER A 112 -13.37 3.86 28.25
CA SER A 112 -13.32 4.87 27.20
C SER A 112 -14.74 5.30 26.82
N GLY A 113 -15.23 6.36 27.43
CA GLY A 113 -16.53 6.97 27.13
C GLY A 113 -16.39 8.49 26.92
N PHE A 114 -17.31 9.08 26.16
CA PHE A 114 -17.39 10.53 26.04
C PHE A 114 -17.77 11.17 27.38
N VAL A 115 -17.08 12.23 27.76
CA VAL A 115 -17.43 13.06 28.90
C VAL A 115 -17.81 14.45 28.37
N ASN A 116 -19.04 14.90 28.64
CA ASN A 116 -19.45 16.28 28.41
C ASN A 116 -19.10 17.13 29.62
N ILE A 117 -18.29 18.18 29.42
CA ILE A 117 -17.97 19.15 30.44
C ILE A 117 -18.88 20.36 30.26
N THR A 118 -19.87 20.54 31.16
CA THR A 118 -20.62 21.78 31.26
C THR A 118 -19.81 22.77 32.10
N SER A 119 -19.49 23.93 31.55
CA SER A 119 -18.84 25.02 32.29
C SER A 119 -19.85 25.65 33.25
N THR A 120 -19.73 25.38 34.55
CA THR A 120 -20.36 26.23 35.58
C THR A 120 -19.53 27.51 35.70
N LYS A 121 -20.15 28.64 35.38
CA LYS A 121 -19.59 29.94 35.76
C LYS A 121 -19.78 30.14 37.23
N ASP A 122 -18.71 30.15 37.99
CA ASP A 122 -18.66 30.76 39.31
C ASP A 122 -18.53 32.27 39.12
N ASP A 123 -19.61 33.01 39.35
CA ASP A 123 -19.54 34.44 39.65
C ASP A 123 -19.54 34.61 41.18
N ASP A 124 -18.35 34.87 41.70
CA ASP A 124 -18.17 35.35 43.06
C ASP A 124 -18.17 36.88 43.06
N SER A 125 -19.16 37.51 43.63
CA SER A 125 -19.04 38.83 44.24
C SER A 125 -20.19 39.08 45.23
N GLY A 126 -19.79 39.19 46.50
CA GLY A 126 -20.68 39.42 47.62
C GLY A 126 -21.26 40.83 47.67
N GLU A 127 -22.22 40.91 48.50
CA GLU A 127 -22.57 41.91 49.54
C GLU A 127 -24.08 42.05 49.70
N ASN A 128 -24.55 41.65 50.88
CA ASN A 128 -25.81 42.07 51.48
C ASN A 128 -25.70 43.56 51.92
N PRO A 129 -26.79 44.32 52.29
CA PRO A 129 -27.94 43.87 53.06
C PRO A 129 -29.32 44.53 52.78
N SER A 130 -30.35 43.84 53.32
CA SER A 130 -31.60 44.35 53.96
C SER A 130 -32.46 45.41 53.29
N THR A 131 -33.71 45.07 53.03
CA THR A 131 -34.87 45.69 53.77
C THR A 131 -36.21 44.99 53.37
N GLU A 132 -36.95 44.72 54.43
CA GLU A 132 -38.37 44.28 54.39
C GLU A 132 -39.26 45.32 53.74
N THR A 133 -40.27 44.88 52.99
CA THR A 133 -41.63 45.43 53.02
C THR A 133 -42.64 44.44 52.47
N ASP A 134 -43.57 44.06 53.30
CA ASP A 134 -44.86 43.44 53.00
C ASP A 134 -45.63 44.19 51.92
N TYR A 135 -46.35 43.45 51.01
CA TYR A 135 -47.77 43.75 50.64
C TYR A 135 -48.36 42.56 49.86
N LEU A 136 -49.30 41.91 50.52
CA LEU A 136 -50.63 41.41 50.12
C LEU A 136 -50.88 40.79 48.73
N GLU A 137 -51.47 39.63 48.85
CA GLU A 137 -52.17 38.75 47.94
C GLU A 137 -53.08 39.43 46.91
N GLU A 138 -53.00 38.99 45.64
CA GLU A 138 -54.16 38.77 44.78
C GLU A 138 -53.94 37.47 43.98
N GLU A 139 -54.75 36.46 44.30
CA GLU A 139 -54.90 35.24 43.53
C GLU A 139 -55.51 35.59 42.16
N TYR A 140 -54.72 35.45 41.11
CA TYR A 140 -55.22 35.37 39.73
C TYR A 140 -54.94 33.98 39.20
N TYR A 141 -56.01 33.15 39.05
CA TYR A 141 -55.97 31.90 38.30
C TYR A 141 -56.16 32.24 36.82
N PRO A 142 -55.17 32.02 35.93
CA PRO A 142 -55.42 31.93 34.53
C PRO A 142 -55.82 30.48 34.19
N GLU A 143 -56.85 30.38 33.39
CA GLU A 143 -57.35 29.16 32.77
C GLU A 143 -56.21 28.36 32.17
N THR A 144 -56.17 27.06 32.51
CA THR A 144 -55.24 26.07 31.96
C THR A 144 -55.41 25.98 30.46
N ALA A 145 -54.49 26.62 29.72
CA ALA A 145 -54.19 26.17 28.36
C ALA A 145 -53.61 24.75 28.51
N ILE A 146 -54.31 23.78 27.96
CA ILE A 146 -53.83 22.43 27.75
C ILE A 146 -52.66 22.56 26.78
N GLU A 147 -51.45 22.77 27.28
CA GLU A 147 -50.22 22.51 26.53
C GLU A 147 -50.25 21.01 26.22
N ASN A 148 -50.47 20.68 24.94
CA ASN A 148 -50.19 19.37 24.44
C ASN A 148 -48.68 19.18 24.65
N GLU A 149 -48.27 18.60 25.80
CA GLU A 149 -46.93 18.05 25.98
C GLU A 149 -46.75 17.01 24.88
N THR A 150 -46.05 17.41 23.82
CA THR A 150 -45.54 16.46 22.82
C THR A 150 -44.62 15.52 23.58
N LYS A 151 -45.06 14.28 23.77
CA LYS A 151 -44.26 13.26 24.41
C LYS A 151 -42.95 13.14 23.62
N PRO A 152 -41.78 13.13 24.28
CA PRO A 152 -40.53 13.05 23.57
C PRO A 152 -40.46 11.77 22.74
N GLU A 153 -40.31 11.92 21.44
CA GLU A 153 -40.15 10.79 20.51
C GLU A 153 -38.71 10.25 20.62
N LYS A 154 -38.58 8.94 20.55
CA LYS A 154 -37.27 8.23 20.53
C LYS A 154 -37.02 7.62 19.16
N LEU A 155 -35.78 7.68 18.74
CA LEU A 155 -35.26 7.05 17.51
C LEU A 155 -34.52 5.75 17.87
N LEU A 156 -34.82 4.69 17.16
CA LEU A 156 -34.16 3.39 17.26
C LEU A 156 -33.53 3.05 15.92
N LEU A 157 -32.24 2.70 15.94
CA LEU A 157 -31.53 2.17 14.78
C LEU A 157 -31.04 0.76 15.08
N LEU A 158 -31.32 -0.18 14.18
CA LEU A 158 -30.88 -1.57 14.26
C LEU A 158 -29.96 -1.92 13.09
N THR A 159 -28.77 -2.43 13.42
CA THR A 159 -27.86 -3.07 12.47
C THR A 159 -27.54 -4.48 12.93
N ARG A 160 -26.89 -5.31 12.11
CA ARG A 160 -26.25 -6.54 12.57
C ARG A 160 -25.25 -6.21 13.69
N PHE A 161 -25.04 -7.10 14.62
CA PHE A 161 -23.95 -6.97 15.59
C PHE A 161 -22.62 -7.35 14.93
N PRO A 162 -21.53 -6.58 15.11
CA PRO A 162 -20.22 -6.97 14.59
C PRO A 162 -19.74 -8.27 15.25
N GLN A 163 -18.95 -9.05 14.52
CA GLN A 163 -18.33 -10.26 15.08
C GLN A 163 -17.23 -9.85 16.08
N GLU A 164 -17.37 -10.24 17.34
CA GLU A 164 -16.52 -9.77 18.46
C GLU A 164 -15.02 -10.05 18.24
N ASN A 165 -14.71 -11.20 17.64
CA ASN A 165 -13.33 -11.58 17.31
C ASN A 165 -12.75 -10.88 16.06
N LEU A 166 -13.57 -10.18 15.28
CA LEU A 166 -13.17 -9.44 14.10
C LEU A 166 -13.28 -7.91 14.29
N THR A 167 -13.54 -7.43 15.50
CA THR A 167 -13.62 -5.99 15.75
C THR A 167 -12.25 -5.34 15.71
N LEU A 168 -12.20 -4.04 15.38
CA LEU A 168 -10.98 -3.24 15.47
C LEU A 168 -10.43 -3.24 16.89
N GLU A 169 -11.28 -3.24 17.91
CA GLU A 169 -10.87 -3.37 19.31
C GLU A 169 -10.11 -4.68 19.59
N ALA A 170 -10.58 -5.81 19.04
CA ALA A 170 -9.90 -7.08 19.16
C ALA A 170 -8.56 -7.06 18.39
N TRP A 171 -8.57 -6.53 17.18
CA TRP A 171 -7.39 -6.41 16.33
C TRP A 171 -6.30 -5.56 16.96
N LEU A 172 -6.65 -4.45 17.60
CA LEU A 172 -5.69 -3.55 18.28
C LEU A 172 -4.98 -4.18 19.49
N LYS A 173 -5.45 -5.34 19.99
CA LYS A 173 -4.81 -6.09 21.08
C LYS A 173 -3.71 -7.03 20.59
N GLU A 174 -3.57 -7.21 19.28
CA GLU A 174 -2.58 -8.07 18.65
C GLU A 174 -1.50 -7.24 17.95
N GLU A 175 -0.32 -7.84 17.75
CA GLU A 175 0.75 -7.22 16.96
C GLU A 175 0.51 -7.45 15.46
N HIS A 176 0.62 -6.41 14.68
CA HIS A 176 0.41 -6.44 13.25
C HIS A 176 1.58 -5.80 12.49
N SER A 177 1.78 -6.22 11.25
CA SER A 177 2.75 -5.60 10.37
C SER A 177 2.34 -4.17 10.02
N GLN A 178 3.33 -3.33 9.72
CA GLN A 178 3.07 -1.95 9.31
C GLN A 178 2.24 -1.84 8.02
N GLU A 179 2.36 -2.82 7.14
CA GLU A 179 1.56 -2.90 5.92
C GLU A 179 0.10 -3.16 6.21
N GLU A 180 -0.21 -4.06 7.16
CA GLU A 180 -1.57 -4.34 7.62
C GLU A 180 -2.17 -3.12 8.31
N ALA A 181 -1.41 -2.47 9.20
CA ALA A 181 -1.81 -1.24 9.86
C ALA A 181 -2.16 -0.13 8.86
N LEU A 182 -1.28 0.13 7.88
CA LEU A 182 -1.55 1.11 6.83
C LEU A 182 -2.73 0.72 5.94
N THR A 183 -2.90 -0.56 5.65
CA THR A 183 -4.03 -1.04 4.83
C THR A 183 -5.36 -0.79 5.52
N LEU A 184 -5.45 -1.05 6.81
CA LEU A 184 -6.62 -0.75 7.64
C LEU A 184 -6.89 0.76 7.68
N VAL A 185 -5.88 1.57 8.03
CA VAL A 185 -6.03 3.02 8.18
C VAL A 185 -6.41 3.69 6.86
N ILE A 186 -5.90 3.19 5.71
CA ILE A 186 -6.29 3.67 4.38
C ILE A 186 -7.79 3.43 4.14
N GLN A 187 -8.35 2.27 4.50
CA GLN A 187 -9.78 2.01 4.32
C GLN A 187 -10.64 2.94 5.19
N VAL A 188 -10.23 3.17 6.44
CA VAL A 188 -10.90 4.15 7.33
C VAL A 188 -10.79 5.55 6.74
N CYS A 189 -9.62 5.98 6.28
CA CYS A 189 -9.40 7.28 5.67
C CYS A 189 -10.22 7.48 4.38
N GLN A 190 -10.42 6.42 3.59
CA GLN A 190 -11.30 6.46 2.41
C GLN A 190 -12.75 6.78 2.78
N LEU A 191 -13.28 6.15 3.84
CA LEU A 191 -14.62 6.49 4.32
C LEU A 191 -14.69 7.93 4.82
N PHE A 192 -13.74 8.37 5.66
CA PHE A 192 -13.69 9.74 6.16
C PHE A 192 -13.64 10.76 5.02
N SER A 193 -12.80 10.52 4.02
CA SER A 193 -12.71 11.37 2.83
C SER A 193 -13.99 11.39 2.01
N TYR A 194 -14.72 10.26 1.96
CA TYR A 194 -16.01 10.19 1.27
C TYR A 194 -17.10 10.97 2.02
N ILE A 195 -17.13 10.86 3.34
CA ILE A 195 -18.04 11.59 4.23
C ILE A 195 -17.76 13.10 4.17
N ALA A 196 -16.49 13.49 4.20
CA ALA A 196 -16.07 14.90 4.12
C ALA A 196 -16.55 15.60 2.83
N LYS A 197 -16.61 14.88 1.71
CA LYS A 197 -17.19 15.40 0.44
C LYS A 197 -18.68 15.72 0.53
N GLN A 198 -19.35 15.22 1.56
CA GLN A 198 -20.75 15.53 1.84
C GLN A 198 -20.90 16.62 2.91
N ASN A 199 -19.82 17.32 3.28
CA ASN A 199 -19.73 18.32 4.35
C ASN A 199 -20.05 17.75 5.75
N TRP A 200 -19.69 16.49 5.99
CA TRP A 200 -19.76 15.82 7.27
C TRP A 200 -18.38 15.36 7.72
N TYR A 201 -18.13 15.37 9.03
CA TYR A 201 -16.85 14.99 9.61
C TYR A 201 -17.03 14.01 10.76
N LEU A 202 -16.31 12.88 10.70
CA LEU A 202 -16.16 11.95 11.82
C LEU A 202 -15.01 12.44 12.69
N ILE A 203 -15.28 12.70 13.98
CA ILE A 203 -14.32 13.30 14.92
C ILE A 203 -13.87 12.35 16.03
N ASN A 204 -14.40 11.13 16.03
CA ASN A 204 -14.00 10.04 16.91
C ASN A 204 -14.32 8.69 16.26
N LEU A 205 -13.81 7.61 16.88
CA LEU A 205 -14.07 6.22 16.47
C LEU A 205 -14.54 5.40 17.68
N LEU A 206 -15.37 4.40 17.40
CA LEU A 206 -15.76 3.35 18.35
C LEU A 206 -15.23 2.01 17.83
N PRO A 207 -14.01 1.57 18.21
CA PRO A 207 -13.35 0.40 17.66
C PRO A 207 -14.13 -0.90 17.79
N GLN A 208 -14.94 -1.04 18.85
CA GLN A 208 -15.82 -2.18 19.08
C GLN A 208 -16.95 -2.31 18.03
N PHE A 209 -17.25 -1.24 17.29
CA PHE A 209 -18.27 -1.22 16.23
C PHE A 209 -17.67 -1.05 14.82
N ILE A 210 -16.41 -1.42 14.66
CA ILE A 210 -15.72 -1.51 13.36
C ILE A 210 -15.29 -2.96 13.19
N GLU A 211 -15.83 -3.65 12.19
CA GLU A 211 -15.49 -5.04 11.87
C GLU A 211 -14.44 -5.08 10.77
N ILE A 212 -13.32 -5.75 11.03
CA ILE A 212 -12.23 -5.92 10.08
C ILE A 212 -12.50 -7.16 9.24
N ASP A 213 -13.14 -6.93 8.10
CA ASP A 213 -13.39 -7.94 7.06
C ASP A 213 -12.93 -7.40 5.70
N LYS A 214 -13.18 -8.09 4.63
CA LYS A 214 -12.83 -7.67 3.26
C LYS A 214 -14.10 -7.41 2.44
N PRO A 215 -14.55 -6.16 2.37
CA PRO A 215 -14.01 -4.92 2.95
C PRO A 215 -14.42 -4.70 4.42
N LEU A 216 -13.65 -3.86 5.14
CA LEU A 216 -13.94 -3.36 6.49
C LEU A 216 -15.39 -2.82 6.56
N LYS A 217 -16.08 -2.99 7.71
CA LYS A 217 -17.43 -2.51 7.95
C LYS A 217 -17.54 -1.65 9.20
N ILE A 218 -18.13 -0.46 9.08
CA ILE A 218 -18.42 0.44 10.19
C ILE A 218 -19.91 0.38 10.50
N PHE A 219 -20.25 0.12 11.74
CA PHE A 219 -21.61 -0.09 12.22
C PHE A 219 -22.22 1.16 12.83
N ASP A 220 -21.38 2.08 13.30
CA ASP A 220 -21.77 3.28 14.04
C ASP A 220 -21.18 4.54 13.44
N LEU A 221 -22.00 5.57 13.25
CA LEU A 221 -21.63 6.90 12.76
C LEU A 221 -22.08 8.02 13.72
N THR A 222 -22.41 7.71 14.97
CA THR A 222 -22.87 8.71 15.95
C THR A 222 -21.86 9.82 16.23
N CYS A 223 -20.56 9.54 15.94
CA CYS A 223 -19.49 10.53 16.04
C CYS A 223 -19.36 11.45 14.80
N ALA A 224 -20.31 11.39 13.87
CA ALA A 224 -20.34 12.26 12.69
C ALA A 224 -21.12 13.55 12.98
N TYR A 225 -20.58 14.66 12.46
CA TYR A 225 -21.16 16.01 12.59
C TYR A 225 -21.16 16.72 11.23
N SER A 226 -22.21 17.49 10.98
CA SER A 226 -22.25 18.39 9.82
C SER A 226 -21.38 19.62 10.07
N ILE A 227 -20.80 20.20 9.00
CA ILE A 227 -20.03 21.44 9.08
C ILE A 227 -20.86 22.63 9.58
N GLU A 228 -22.20 22.56 9.40
CA GLU A 228 -23.14 23.62 9.83
C GLU A 228 -23.46 23.53 11.32
N GLU A 229 -23.11 22.42 11.97
CA GLU A 229 -23.45 22.16 13.37
C GLU A 229 -22.41 22.80 14.30
N SER A 230 -22.90 23.45 15.34
CA SER A 230 -22.07 24.01 16.43
C SER A 230 -22.19 23.14 17.67
N LEU A 231 -21.07 22.78 18.25
CA LEU A 231 -21.03 22.04 19.51
C LEU A 231 -21.52 22.91 20.66
N THR A 232 -22.41 22.37 21.48
CA THR A 232 -22.90 23.03 22.71
C THR A 232 -21.92 22.88 23.87
N SER A 233 -21.11 21.82 23.85
CA SER A 233 -20.10 21.51 24.87
C SER A 233 -18.84 20.92 24.19
N GLY A 234 -17.70 20.94 24.90
CA GLY A 234 -16.49 20.26 24.46
C GLY A 234 -16.67 18.74 24.40
N ILE A 235 -15.95 18.10 23.49
CA ILE A 235 -15.93 16.65 23.30
C ILE A 235 -14.52 16.14 23.61
N ILE A 236 -14.44 15.10 24.44
CA ILE A 236 -13.20 14.40 24.77
C ILE A 236 -13.38 12.92 24.44
N GLY A 237 -12.39 12.30 23.84
CA GLY A 237 -12.38 10.88 23.52
C GLY A 237 -11.01 10.45 22.99
N ASP A 238 -10.79 9.15 22.92
CA ASP A 238 -9.49 8.53 22.63
C ASP A 238 -8.88 8.94 21.27
N TYR A 239 -9.73 9.21 20.29
CA TYR A 239 -9.31 9.63 18.96
C TYR A 239 -9.69 11.07 18.63
N CYS A 240 -10.21 11.80 19.61
CA CYS A 240 -10.61 13.18 19.45
C CYS A 240 -9.41 14.12 19.35
N ALA A 241 -9.48 15.06 18.43
CA ALA A 241 -8.51 16.14 18.36
C ALA A 241 -8.56 17.01 19.63
N PRO A 242 -7.39 17.45 20.18
CA PRO A 242 -7.34 18.15 21.47
C PRO A 242 -8.14 19.45 21.49
N GLU A 243 -8.26 20.16 20.39
CA GLU A 243 -9.07 21.38 20.28
C GLU A 243 -10.57 21.15 20.48
N LEU A 244 -11.07 19.92 20.31
CA LEU A 244 -12.49 19.58 20.54
C LEU A 244 -12.92 19.77 21.98
N ALA A 245 -12.00 19.75 22.92
CA ALA A 245 -12.29 20.05 24.33
C ALA A 245 -12.82 21.49 24.53
N ALA A 246 -12.42 22.43 23.65
CA ALA A 246 -12.78 23.85 23.74
C ALA A 246 -13.45 24.41 22.49
N SER A 247 -13.31 23.75 21.33
CA SER A 247 -13.86 24.22 20.05
C SER A 247 -15.36 24.00 20.00
N ARG A 248 -16.04 24.92 19.32
CA ARG A 248 -17.47 24.80 19.03
C ARG A 248 -17.79 24.61 17.55
N SER A 249 -16.79 24.67 16.69
CA SER A 249 -16.90 24.45 15.24
C SER A 249 -16.17 23.17 14.82
N ILE A 250 -16.79 22.41 13.94
CA ILE A 250 -16.24 21.17 13.40
C ILE A 250 -15.58 21.46 12.05
N ASN A 251 -14.43 20.84 11.81
CA ASN A 251 -13.72 20.97 10.55
C ASN A 251 -12.96 19.68 10.16
N GLU A 252 -12.47 19.64 8.92
CA GLU A 252 -11.78 18.49 8.33
C GLU A 252 -10.52 18.07 9.11
N SER A 253 -9.78 19.03 9.69
CA SER A 253 -8.52 18.74 10.40
C SER A 253 -8.71 17.90 11.66
N MET A 254 -9.91 17.93 12.27
CA MET A 254 -10.27 17.07 13.39
C MET A 254 -10.40 15.60 12.95
N SER A 255 -11.01 15.35 11.80
CA SER A 255 -11.06 14.01 11.20
C SER A 255 -9.67 13.50 10.83
N SER A 256 -8.79 14.36 10.34
CA SER A 256 -7.39 13.99 10.04
C SER A 256 -6.64 13.57 11.29
N TYR A 257 -6.86 14.27 12.42
CA TYR A 257 -6.30 13.87 13.72
C TYR A 257 -6.81 12.50 14.16
N THR A 258 -8.13 12.25 14.05
CA THR A 258 -8.75 10.96 14.41
C THR A 258 -8.08 9.78 13.65
N ILE A 259 -7.85 9.94 12.35
CA ILE A 259 -7.16 8.94 11.52
C ILE A 259 -5.70 8.79 11.94
N ALA A 260 -5.03 9.89 12.25
CA ALA A 260 -3.65 9.87 12.72
C ALA A 260 -3.50 9.20 14.09
N ALA A 261 -4.45 9.42 15.01
CA ALA A 261 -4.50 8.75 16.32
C ALA A 261 -4.69 7.23 16.16
N LEU A 262 -5.54 6.81 15.22
CA LEU A 262 -5.69 5.40 14.85
C LEU A 262 -4.39 4.84 14.28
N LEU A 263 -3.74 5.54 13.34
CA LEU A 263 -2.46 5.13 12.77
C LEU A 263 -1.38 5.01 13.84
N TYR A 264 -1.33 5.95 14.77
CA TYR A 264 -0.39 5.92 15.89
C TYR A 264 -0.65 4.69 16.78
N GLN A 265 -1.90 4.42 17.13
CA GLN A 265 -2.25 3.27 17.97
C GLN A 265 -1.95 1.94 17.27
N THR A 266 -2.26 1.81 15.97
CA THR A 266 -1.96 0.58 15.21
C THR A 266 -0.47 0.29 15.10
N THR A 267 0.38 1.31 15.19
CA THR A 267 1.84 1.17 15.04
C THR A 267 2.60 1.13 16.37
N HIS A 268 2.05 1.69 17.45
CA HIS A 268 2.72 1.82 18.75
C HIS A 268 1.95 1.15 19.90
N GLN A 269 0.78 0.57 19.62
CA GLN A 269 -0.10 -0.09 20.60
C GLN A 269 -0.50 0.80 21.80
N LYS A 270 -0.45 2.10 21.62
CA LYS A 270 -0.86 3.12 22.61
C LYS A 270 -1.47 4.31 21.88
N LEU A 271 -2.39 5.00 22.56
CA LEU A 271 -2.96 6.25 22.07
C LEU A 271 -1.97 7.42 22.21
N PRO A 272 -2.06 8.45 21.34
CA PRO A 272 -1.27 9.66 21.51
C PRO A 272 -1.69 10.39 22.78
N GLN A 273 -0.73 10.80 23.62
CA GLN A 273 -1.00 11.58 24.83
C GLN A 273 -1.03 13.08 24.49
N SER A 274 -2.10 13.77 24.93
CA SER A 274 -2.36 15.16 24.56
C SER A 274 -1.40 16.19 25.18
N ASP A 275 -0.66 15.86 26.24
CA ASP A 275 0.12 16.80 27.05
C ASP A 275 1.63 16.78 26.82
N GLN A 276 2.12 15.92 25.96
CA GLN A 276 3.54 15.89 25.62
C GLN A 276 3.73 16.37 24.19
N ILE A 277 4.65 17.32 23.98
CA ILE A 277 5.36 17.46 22.70
C ILE A 277 5.73 16.03 22.34
N ILE A 278 5.07 15.48 21.35
CA ILE A 278 5.16 14.06 21.00
C ILE A 278 6.64 13.77 20.72
N SER A 279 7.37 13.38 21.74
CA SER A 279 8.61 12.64 21.60
C SER A 279 8.16 11.30 21.05
N LEU A 280 7.97 11.28 19.73
CA LEU A 280 7.55 10.09 19.02
C LEU A 280 8.69 9.09 19.13
N GLU A 281 8.63 8.21 20.13
CA GLU A 281 9.41 6.98 20.18
C GLU A 281 8.91 6.06 19.06
N ILE A 282 9.13 6.46 17.82
CA ILE A 282 8.76 5.67 16.66
C ILE A 282 10.02 4.95 16.19
N ALA A 283 9.87 3.65 15.93
CA ALA A 283 10.85 2.93 15.11
C ALA A 283 11.18 3.75 13.85
N PRO A 284 12.45 3.85 13.43
CA PRO A 284 12.93 4.86 12.50
C PRO A 284 12.48 4.58 11.06
N ILE A 285 11.17 4.69 10.81
CA ILE A 285 10.64 4.82 9.46
C ILE A 285 10.41 6.32 9.21
N PRO A 286 11.36 7.01 8.56
CA PRO A 286 11.35 8.48 8.51
C PRO A 286 10.04 9.05 7.93
N ARG A 287 9.43 8.33 6.98
CA ARG A 287 8.20 8.77 6.31
C ARG A 287 6.97 8.66 7.21
N LEU A 288 6.83 7.56 7.95
CA LEU A 288 5.74 7.36 8.90
C LEU A 288 5.84 8.35 10.08
N TYR A 289 7.07 8.61 10.55
CA TYR A 289 7.35 9.62 11.57
C TYR A 289 6.86 11.01 11.13
N GLN A 290 7.20 11.44 9.91
CA GLN A 290 6.79 12.75 9.40
C GLN A 290 5.27 12.85 9.25
N LEU A 291 4.60 11.78 8.75
CA LEU A 291 3.15 11.75 8.63
C LEU A 291 2.47 11.91 9.98
N LEU A 292 2.89 11.13 10.98
CA LEU A 292 2.32 11.20 12.33
C LEU A 292 2.61 12.54 13.00
N LYS A 293 3.83 13.08 12.89
CA LYS A 293 4.19 14.36 13.46
C LYS A 293 3.31 15.50 12.95
N ILE A 294 3.02 15.54 11.66
CA ILE A 294 2.20 16.58 11.05
C ILE A 294 0.71 16.34 11.35
N ALA A 295 0.22 15.11 11.16
CA ALA A 295 -1.20 14.81 11.31
C ALA A 295 -1.68 14.84 12.77
N LEU A 296 -0.79 14.65 13.75
CA LEU A 296 -1.05 14.78 15.20
C LEU A 296 -0.66 16.15 15.76
N SER A 297 -0.35 17.15 14.92
CA SER A 297 -0.03 18.49 15.41
C SER A 297 -1.17 19.06 16.28
N SER A 298 -0.80 19.75 17.35
CA SER A 298 -1.75 20.49 18.19
C SER A 298 -2.39 21.67 17.46
N LEU A 299 -1.76 22.15 16.36
CA LEU A 299 -2.25 23.22 15.51
C LEU A 299 -3.06 22.63 14.34
N PRO A 300 -4.39 22.82 14.30
CA PRO A 300 -5.24 22.23 13.26
C PRO A 300 -4.86 22.60 11.83
N GLU A 301 -4.33 23.81 11.64
CA GLU A 301 -3.89 24.36 10.34
C GLU A 301 -2.64 23.69 9.77
N GLU A 302 -1.86 23.00 10.58
CA GLU A 302 -0.68 22.26 10.14
C GLU A 302 -1.03 20.87 9.63
N ARG A 303 -2.22 20.34 9.98
CA ARG A 303 -2.62 18.97 9.63
C ARG A 303 -2.97 18.85 8.15
N PHE A 304 -2.76 17.67 7.60
CA PHE A 304 -3.12 17.39 6.21
C PHE A 304 -4.64 17.45 6.00
N PRO A 305 -5.12 18.02 4.88
CA PRO A 305 -6.45 17.71 4.37
C PRO A 305 -6.60 16.21 4.12
N LEU A 306 -7.80 15.65 4.33
CA LEU A 306 -8.05 14.19 4.24
C LEU A 306 -7.63 13.59 2.89
N ALA A 307 -7.89 14.29 1.80
CA ALA A 307 -7.52 13.82 0.46
C ALA A 307 -5.99 13.70 0.29
N GLN A 308 -5.24 14.68 0.80
CA GLN A 308 -3.78 14.65 0.79
C GLN A 308 -3.25 13.56 1.74
N PHE A 309 -3.83 13.45 2.93
CA PHE A 309 -3.45 12.42 3.91
C PHE A 309 -3.64 11.02 3.34
N LEU A 310 -4.78 10.76 2.68
CA LEU A 310 -5.05 9.50 2.00
C LEU A 310 -3.98 9.18 0.92
N SER A 311 -3.62 10.15 0.09
CA SER A 311 -2.57 9.96 -0.93
C SER A 311 -1.23 9.60 -0.29
N LEU A 312 -0.84 10.30 0.78
CA LEU A 312 0.41 10.05 1.50
C LEU A 312 0.44 8.68 2.20
N LEU A 313 -0.69 8.23 2.76
CA LEU A 313 -0.83 6.89 3.33
C LEU A 313 -0.67 5.80 2.27
N ILE A 314 -1.30 5.96 1.10
CA ILE A 314 -1.19 5.03 -0.03
C ILE A 314 0.26 4.96 -0.53
N GLU A 315 0.91 6.11 -0.73
CA GLU A 315 2.31 6.17 -1.13
C GLU A 315 3.26 5.54 -0.10
N THR A 316 2.99 5.76 1.20
CA THR A 316 3.78 5.17 2.28
C THR A 316 3.65 3.64 2.27
N ARG A 317 2.44 3.11 2.11
CA ARG A 317 2.21 1.66 1.97
C ARG A 317 2.91 1.10 0.73
N GLN A 318 2.84 1.78 -0.41
CA GLN A 318 3.55 1.37 -1.62
C GLN A 318 5.06 1.34 -1.42
N SER A 319 5.61 2.33 -0.70
CA SER A 319 7.06 2.36 -0.42
C SER A 319 7.52 1.24 0.53
N LEU A 320 6.65 0.76 1.43
CA LEU A 320 6.94 -0.42 2.26
C LEU A 320 6.87 -1.73 1.46
N ARG A 321 6.01 -1.80 0.45
CA ARG A 321 5.92 -2.93 -0.47
C ARG A 321 7.06 -3.00 -1.46
N SER A 322 7.59 -1.86 -1.88
CA SER A 322 8.69 -1.83 -2.82
C SER A 322 9.97 -2.34 -2.15
N ARG A 323 10.38 -3.55 -2.50
CA ARG A 323 11.70 -4.06 -2.18
C ARG A 323 12.71 -3.14 -2.83
N LYS A 324 13.55 -2.48 -2.04
CA LYS A 324 14.68 -1.72 -2.60
C LYS A 324 15.68 -2.72 -3.15
N VAL A 325 15.99 -2.59 -4.43
CA VAL A 325 17.01 -3.41 -5.08
C VAL A 325 18.29 -2.61 -5.15
N GLN A 326 19.37 -3.16 -4.60
CA GLN A 326 20.73 -2.70 -4.84
C GLN A 326 21.39 -3.58 -5.89
N TRP A 327 22.24 -2.97 -6.71
CA TRP A 327 22.96 -3.65 -7.77
C TRP A 327 24.45 -3.61 -7.51
N ASN A 328 25.08 -4.78 -7.56
CA ASN A 328 26.52 -4.92 -7.69
C ASN A 328 26.84 -5.13 -9.18
N ILE A 329 27.81 -4.39 -9.71
CA ILE A 329 28.13 -4.35 -11.13
C ILE A 329 29.60 -4.73 -11.28
N ALA A 330 29.87 -5.71 -12.14
CA ALA A 330 31.22 -6.10 -12.51
C ALA A 330 31.31 -6.29 -14.03
N SER A 331 32.45 -5.98 -14.60
CA SER A 331 32.64 -6.12 -16.04
C SER A 331 34.11 -6.27 -16.41
N TYR A 332 34.30 -6.90 -17.54
CA TYR A 332 35.61 -6.96 -18.20
C TYR A 332 35.43 -7.02 -19.71
N SER A 333 36.30 -6.34 -20.45
CA SER A 333 36.35 -6.39 -21.90
C SER A 333 37.79 -6.42 -22.37
N THR A 334 38.12 -7.29 -23.31
CA THR A 334 39.46 -7.47 -23.83
C THR A 334 39.46 -7.67 -25.35
N VAL A 335 40.51 -7.21 -26.00
CA VAL A 335 40.72 -7.45 -27.43
C VAL A 335 41.04 -8.91 -27.74
N GLY A 336 41.34 -9.72 -26.71
CA GLY A 336 41.81 -11.09 -26.86
C GLY A 336 43.31 -11.18 -27.19
N LEU A 337 43.75 -12.35 -27.68
CA LEU A 337 45.13 -12.66 -28.00
C LEU A 337 45.38 -12.84 -29.52
N SER A 338 44.36 -12.70 -30.33
CA SER A 338 44.45 -12.83 -31.80
C SER A 338 45.33 -11.70 -32.36
N THR A 339 46.30 -12.05 -33.20
CA THR A 339 47.13 -11.09 -33.92
C THR A 339 46.38 -10.47 -35.13
N GLU A 340 45.27 -11.03 -35.50
CA GLU A 340 44.44 -10.56 -36.63
C GLU A 340 43.43 -9.49 -36.17
N ARG A 341 43.08 -9.43 -34.88
CA ARG A 341 42.18 -8.44 -34.30
C ARG A 341 42.97 -7.41 -33.51
N LEU A 342 43.16 -6.22 -34.10
CA LEU A 342 43.94 -5.13 -33.53
C LEU A 342 43.10 -4.19 -32.66
N GLN A 343 41.81 -4.24 -32.75
CA GLN A 343 40.85 -3.37 -32.06
C GLN A 343 39.81 -4.22 -31.35
N ASN A 344 39.29 -3.67 -30.27
CA ASN A 344 38.12 -4.26 -29.61
C ASN A 344 36.85 -3.67 -30.22
N GLU A 345 36.11 -4.50 -30.97
CA GLU A 345 34.85 -4.12 -31.59
C GLU A 345 33.66 -4.33 -30.65
N ASP A 346 33.89 -5.00 -29.50
CA ASP A 346 32.89 -5.11 -28.44
C ASP A 346 32.73 -3.79 -27.70
N ASN A 347 31.50 -3.51 -27.26
CA ASN A 347 31.20 -2.40 -26.38
C ASN A 347 30.14 -2.80 -25.34
N TYR A 348 30.16 -2.15 -24.19
CA TYR A 348 29.19 -2.40 -23.13
C TYR A 348 28.98 -1.16 -22.25
N GLY A 349 27.93 -1.19 -21.44
CA GLY A 349 27.70 -0.15 -20.45
C GLY A 349 26.51 -0.41 -19.56
N VAL A 350 26.45 0.37 -18.49
CA VAL A 350 25.37 0.30 -17.52
C VAL A 350 24.89 1.71 -17.16
N ARG A 351 23.58 1.88 -17.07
CA ARG A 351 22.95 3.05 -16.48
C ARG A 351 22.13 2.64 -15.27
N GLN A 352 22.42 3.26 -14.14
CA GLN A 352 21.60 3.14 -12.93
C GLN A 352 20.97 4.51 -12.64
N GLN A 353 19.67 4.52 -12.38
CA GLN A 353 18.90 5.75 -12.13
C GLN A 353 17.81 5.51 -11.09
N HIS A 354 17.65 6.43 -10.15
CA HIS A 354 16.48 6.48 -9.29
C HIS A 354 15.34 7.18 -10.05
N LEU A 355 14.24 6.47 -10.26
CA LEU A 355 13.02 7.01 -10.90
C LEU A 355 12.14 7.71 -9.87
N SER A 356 12.15 7.21 -8.63
CA SER A 356 11.46 7.77 -7.47
C SER A 356 12.18 7.36 -6.18
N ASN A 357 11.64 7.72 -5.02
CA ASN A 357 12.16 7.27 -3.71
C ASN A 357 12.11 5.74 -3.51
N SER A 358 11.30 5.05 -4.30
CA SER A 358 11.06 3.60 -4.19
C SER A 358 11.34 2.82 -5.46
N GLU A 359 11.67 3.49 -6.57
CA GLU A 359 11.91 2.82 -7.86
C GLU A 359 13.33 3.12 -8.34
N THR A 360 14.08 2.05 -8.58
CA THR A 360 15.43 2.10 -9.17
C THR A 360 15.39 1.37 -10.51
N LEU A 361 15.91 2.04 -11.54
CA LEU A 361 16.13 1.47 -12.86
C LEU A 361 17.59 1.08 -13.00
N ILE A 362 17.86 -0.10 -13.53
CA ILE A 362 19.14 -0.48 -14.11
C ILE A 362 18.95 -0.92 -15.56
N LEU A 363 19.84 -0.46 -16.43
CA LEU A 363 19.88 -0.80 -17.85
C LEU A 363 21.31 -1.23 -18.19
N GLY A 364 21.50 -2.52 -18.45
CA GLY A 364 22.77 -3.11 -18.85
C GLY A 364 22.74 -3.49 -20.31
N VAL A 365 23.86 -3.27 -21.02
CA VAL A 365 23.96 -3.44 -22.46
C VAL A 365 25.32 -4.04 -22.83
N VAL A 366 25.31 -5.00 -23.78
CA VAL A 366 26.49 -5.50 -24.48
C VAL A 366 26.20 -5.50 -25.99
N ALA A 367 27.17 -5.11 -26.77
CA ALA A 367 27.12 -5.05 -28.22
C ALA A 367 28.46 -5.54 -28.80
N ASP A 368 28.41 -6.54 -29.68
CA ASP A 368 29.55 -7.10 -30.40
C ASP A 368 29.52 -6.57 -31.83
N GLY A 369 30.52 -5.81 -32.19
CA GLY A 369 30.61 -5.11 -33.46
C GLY A 369 31.18 -5.99 -34.55
N MET A 370 30.51 -5.98 -35.70
CA MET A 370 30.92 -6.72 -36.89
C MET A 370 31.17 -5.80 -38.09
N GLY A 371 32.24 -6.05 -38.82
CA GLY A 371 32.60 -5.32 -40.03
C GLY A 371 34.10 -4.99 -40.09
N GLY A 372 34.70 -5.06 -41.27
CA GLY A 372 36.13 -4.79 -41.41
C GLY A 372 36.49 -3.31 -41.18
N MET A 373 37.75 -3.02 -40.73
CA MET A 373 38.35 -1.68 -40.61
C MET A 373 37.60 -0.72 -39.68
N SER A 374 37.53 -1.01 -38.40
CA SER A 374 36.95 -0.15 -37.36
C SER A 374 35.45 0.20 -37.47
N GLN A 375 34.74 -0.39 -38.42
CA GLN A 375 33.32 -0.13 -38.56
C GLN A 375 32.47 -0.89 -37.53
N GLY A 376 32.92 -2.05 -37.08
CA GLY A 376 32.32 -2.81 -35.97
C GLY A 376 32.39 -2.05 -34.65
N GLU A 377 33.56 -1.52 -34.33
CA GLU A 377 33.76 -0.69 -33.12
C GLU A 377 32.81 0.53 -33.08
N VAL A 378 32.69 1.24 -34.23
CA VAL A 378 31.79 2.41 -34.32
C VAL A 378 30.33 1.98 -34.20
N ALA A 379 29.94 0.86 -34.79
CA ALA A 379 28.56 0.36 -34.69
C ALA A 379 28.18 -0.02 -33.25
N SER A 380 29.03 -0.79 -32.55
CA SER A 380 28.80 -1.20 -31.17
C SER A 380 28.77 0.02 -30.22
N GLN A 381 29.68 0.99 -30.44
CA GLN A 381 29.72 2.23 -29.66
C GLN A 381 28.45 3.05 -29.81
N ILE A 382 27.95 3.23 -31.04
CA ILE A 382 26.69 3.95 -31.33
C ILE A 382 25.51 3.21 -30.68
N ALA A 383 25.46 1.88 -30.77
CA ALA A 383 24.42 1.08 -30.16
C ALA A 383 24.33 1.30 -28.65
N VAL A 384 25.43 1.07 -27.96
CA VAL A 384 25.50 1.22 -26.48
C VAL A 384 25.19 2.65 -26.06
N LYS A 385 25.74 3.64 -26.75
CA LYS A 385 25.47 5.05 -26.46
C LYS A 385 24.00 5.41 -26.64
N THR A 386 23.36 4.96 -27.72
CA THR A 386 21.95 5.23 -27.98
C THR A 386 21.04 4.63 -26.92
N ILE A 387 21.28 3.39 -26.51
CA ILE A 387 20.52 2.72 -25.46
C ILE A 387 20.68 3.45 -24.12
N LEU A 388 21.90 3.80 -23.72
CA LEU A 388 22.17 4.35 -22.40
C LEU A 388 21.81 5.84 -22.24
N GLN A 389 21.78 6.60 -23.33
CA GLN A 389 21.54 8.05 -23.27
C GLN A 389 20.07 8.45 -23.39
N ASP A 390 19.20 7.56 -23.88
CA ASP A 390 17.77 7.88 -24.01
C ASP A 390 17.09 7.98 -22.64
N SER A 391 16.26 9.00 -22.48
CA SER A 391 15.55 9.24 -21.21
C SER A 391 14.40 8.25 -21.05
N PHE A 392 14.32 7.63 -19.87
CA PHE A 392 13.18 6.78 -19.52
C PHE A 392 11.98 7.67 -19.16
N PRO A 393 10.82 7.52 -19.83
CA PRO A 393 9.63 8.29 -19.52
C PRO A 393 9.02 7.90 -18.17
N PRO A 394 8.90 8.82 -17.21
CA PRO A 394 8.41 8.51 -15.86
C PRO A 394 6.92 8.10 -15.82
N GLU A 395 6.17 8.40 -16.88
CA GLU A 395 4.78 8.02 -17.05
C GLU A 395 4.58 6.55 -17.43
N PHE A 396 5.63 5.83 -17.86
CA PHE A 396 5.54 4.43 -18.25
C PHE A 396 5.42 3.53 -17.01
N LYS A 397 4.20 3.12 -16.70
CA LYS A 397 3.87 2.34 -15.51
C LYS A 397 3.57 0.88 -15.80
N THR A 398 3.15 0.55 -17.04
CA THR A 398 2.83 -0.84 -17.42
C THR A 398 4.04 -1.55 -18.04
N GLU A 399 4.03 -2.88 -17.99
CA GLU A 399 5.07 -3.72 -18.60
C GLU A 399 5.11 -3.56 -20.12
N GLU A 400 3.95 -3.42 -20.75
CA GLU A 400 3.85 -3.22 -22.20
C GLU A 400 4.52 -1.92 -22.61
N GLN A 401 4.27 -0.80 -21.91
CA GLN A 401 4.89 0.49 -22.21
C GLN A 401 6.42 0.44 -22.05
N ARG A 402 6.91 -0.22 -20.99
CA ARG A 402 8.34 -0.40 -20.72
C ARG A 402 9.01 -1.28 -21.75
N ASN A 403 8.36 -2.39 -22.15
CA ASN A 403 8.84 -3.27 -23.19
C ASN A 403 8.87 -2.57 -24.56
N GLU A 404 7.81 -1.85 -24.94
CA GLU A 404 7.76 -1.07 -26.16
C GLU A 404 8.86 -0.01 -26.21
N TRP A 405 9.10 0.71 -25.11
CA TRP A 405 10.19 1.66 -25.01
C TRP A 405 11.55 0.99 -25.26
N LEU A 406 11.80 -0.17 -24.62
CA LEU A 406 13.05 -0.91 -24.81
C LEU A 406 13.24 -1.36 -26.27
N LEU A 407 12.19 -1.87 -26.93
CA LEU A 407 12.24 -2.24 -28.35
C LEU A 407 12.45 -1.02 -29.25
N ASN A 408 11.86 0.12 -28.92
CA ASN A 408 12.06 1.37 -29.68
C ASN A 408 13.50 1.89 -29.58
N LEU A 409 14.21 1.63 -28.48
CA LEU A 409 15.64 1.93 -28.38
C LEU A 409 16.47 1.15 -29.40
N PHE A 410 16.15 -0.12 -29.63
CA PHE A 410 16.81 -0.94 -30.67
C PHE A 410 16.56 -0.37 -32.06
N GLN A 411 15.34 0.09 -32.35
CA GLN A 411 15.04 0.75 -33.61
C GLN A 411 15.83 2.06 -33.77
N LYS A 412 15.93 2.87 -32.73
CA LYS A 412 16.75 4.11 -32.72
C LYS A 412 18.23 3.81 -32.95
N ALA A 413 18.77 2.80 -32.25
CA ALA A 413 20.15 2.35 -32.43
C ALA A 413 20.40 1.88 -33.86
N ASN A 414 19.48 1.08 -34.41
CA ASN A 414 19.54 0.60 -35.79
C ASN A 414 19.61 1.75 -36.82
N ILE A 415 18.78 2.75 -36.70
CA ILE A 415 18.78 3.93 -37.58
C ILE A 415 20.11 4.67 -37.46
N SER A 416 20.54 4.96 -36.21
CA SER A 416 21.78 5.71 -35.93
C SER A 416 23.01 5.01 -36.51
N ILE A 417 23.07 3.69 -36.44
CA ILE A 417 24.17 2.89 -37.02
C ILE A 417 24.09 2.91 -38.54
N ALA A 418 22.90 2.65 -39.13
CA ALA A 418 22.73 2.62 -40.58
C ALA A 418 23.07 3.96 -41.27
N ASP A 419 22.91 5.08 -40.54
CA ASP A 419 23.28 6.42 -41.02
C ASP A 419 24.79 6.68 -40.93
N ALA A 420 25.46 6.09 -39.94
CA ALA A 420 26.88 6.36 -39.64
C ALA A 420 27.84 5.34 -40.28
N VAL A 421 27.41 4.09 -40.42
CA VAL A 421 28.24 2.95 -40.87
C VAL A 421 27.68 2.35 -42.13
N ARG A 422 28.54 2.17 -43.17
CA ARG A 422 28.06 1.70 -44.47
C ARG A 422 28.03 0.18 -44.65
N ASN A 423 29.02 -0.52 -44.06
CA ASN A 423 29.19 -1.98 -44.22
C ASN A 423 29.55 -2.63 -42.89
N GLY A 424 28.85 -2.30 -41.83
CA GLY A 424 29.04 -2.83 -40.52
C GLY A 424 27.72 -2.89 -39.78
N GLY A 425 27.72 -3.60 -38.68
CA GLY A 425 26.59 -3.74 -37.78
C GLY A 425 27.08 -4.19 -36.41
N THR A 426 26.18 -4.54 -35.56
CA THR A 426 26.50 -5.05 -34.25
C THR A 426 25.40 -5.97 -33.74
N THR A 427 25.74 -6.93 -32.90
CA THR A 427 24.77 -7.54 -32.00
C THR A 427 24.28 -6.49 -30.98
N LEU A 428 23.21 -6.74 -30.31
CA LEU A 428 22.76 -5.88 -29.24
C LEU A 428 21.93 -6.68 -28.24
N SER A 429 22.43 -6.75 -27.01
CA SER A 429 21.78 -7.42 -25.89
C SER A 429 21.59 -6.42 -24.77
N ALA A 430 20.35 -6.27 -24.29
CA ALA A 430 20.02 -5.33 -23.22
C ALA A 430 19.10 -5.97 -22.19
N VAL A 431 19.36 -5.64 -20.92
CA VAL A 431 18.50 -5.96 -19.78
C VAL A 431 18.04 -4.66 -19.12
N LEU A 432 16.75 -4.55 -18.89
CA LEU A 432 16.11 -3.46 -18.15
C LEU A 432 15.48 -4.04 -16.91
N ALA A 433 15.93 -3.64 -15.73
CA ALA A 433 15.22 -3.94 -14.50
C ALA A 433 14.74 -2.67 -13.82
N ILE A 434 13.47 -2.67 -13.41
CA ILE A 434 12.87 -1.64 -12.58
C ILE A 434 12.44 -2.32 -11.30
N ASN A 435 13.16 -2.03 -10.22
CA ASN A 435 13.15 -2.81 -8.98
C ASN A 435 13.44 -4.28 -9.27
N ASP A 436 12.51 -5.19 -8.98
CA ASP A 436 12.61 -6.62 -9.18
C ASP A 436 11.99 -7.13 -10.49
N SER A 437 11.47 -6.23 -11.33
CA SER A 437 10.89 -6.59 -12.63
C SER A 437 11.93 -6.48 -13.75
N LEU A 438 12.35 -7.63 -14.30
CA LEU A 438 13.34 -7.75 -15.38
C LEU A 438 12.66 -7.86 -16.74
N MET A 439 13.14 -7.10 -17.71
CA MET A 439 12.85 -7.21 -19.14
C MET A 439 14.13 -7.39 -19.92
N VAL A 440 14.04 -8.05 -21.07
CA VAL A 440 15.16 -8.35 -21.97
C VAL A 440 14.82 -7.92 -23.38
N ALA A 441 15.80 -7.39 -24.10
CA ALA A 441 15.74 -7.23 -25.55
C ALA A 441 17.06 -7.68 -26.18
N HIS A 442 16.99 -8.39 -27.32
CA HIS A 442 18.15 -9.05 -27.90
C HIS A 442 18.08 -9.15 -29.43
N VAL A 443 19.22 -8.92 -30.06
CA VAL A 443 19.48 -9.20 -31.48
C VAL A 443 20.94 -9.65 -31.63
N GLY A 444 21.16 -10.81 -32.25
CA GLY A 444 22.51 -11.35 -32.54
C GLY A 444 22.75 -12.69 -31.88
N ASP A 445 23.99 -12.99 -31.56
CA ASP A 445 24.47 -14.20 -30.89
C ASP A 445 25.27 -13.91 -29.61
N SER A 446 25.38 -12.65 -29.18
CA SER A 446 25.71 -12.35 -27.80
C SER A 446 24.64 -12.92 -26.88
N ARG A 447 24.99 -13.35 -25.67
CA ARG A 447 24.04 -14.08 -24.83
C ARG A 447 23.71 -13.34 -23.54
N ILE A 448 22.49 -13.55 -23.07
CA ILE A 448 21.98 -13.07 -21.78
C ILE A 448 21.63 -14.30 -20.93
N TYR A 449 22.22 -14.40 -19.75
CA TYR A 449 21.96 -15.47 -18.80
C TYR A 449 21.42 -14.91 -17.47
N LEU A 450 20.62 -15.71 -16.80
CA LEU A 450 20.25 -15.56 -15.40
C LEU A 450 20.89 -16.70 -14.60
N ILE A 451 21.66 -16.36 -13.57
CA ILE A 451 22.11 -17.32 -12.55
C ILE A 451 21.28 -17.10 -11.30
N ARG A 452 20.55 -18.14 -10.91
CA ARG A 452 19.70 -18.17 -9.72
C ARG A 452 19.99 -19.43 -8.92
N GLN A 453 20.40 -19.28 -7.66
CA GLN A 453 20.70 -20.41 -6.75
C GLN A 453 21.67 -21.43 -7.40
N GLY A 454 22.70 -20.94 -8.07
CA GLY A 454 23.70 -21.77 -8.74
C GLY A 454 23.27 -22.44 -10.05
N LYS A 455 22.04 -22.23 -10.49
CA LYS A 455 21.53 -22.69 -11.79
C LYS A 455 21.58 -21.56 -12.81
N ILE A 456 22.04 -21.87 -14.03
CA ILE A 456 22.11 -20.91 -15.12
C ILE A 456 21.03 -21.19 -16.15
N GLN A 457 20.36 -20.13 -16.61
CA GLN A 457 19.36 -20.17 -17.66
C GLN A 457 19.69 -19.10 -18.71
N GLN A 458 19.71 -19.48 -19.99
CA GLN A 458 19.82 -18.51 -21.07
C GLN A 458 18.47 -17.85 -21.34
N LEU A 459 18.46 -16.52 -21.39
CA LEU A 459 17.27 -15.69 -21.61
C LEU A 459 17.17 -15.18 -23.05
N SER A 460 18.25 -15.26 -23.84
CA SER A 460 18.32 -14.92 -25.27
C SER A 460 18.38 -16.16 -26.14
N GLU A 461 17.89 -16.08 -27.39
CA GLU A 461 18.09 -17.09 -28.44
C GLU A 461 19.12 -16.56 -29.44
N ASP A 462 20.09 -17.39 -29.85
CA ASP A 462 21.08 -16.96 -30.82
C ASP A 462 20.46 -16.78 -32.20
N HIS A 463 20.67 -15.65 -32.81
CA HIS A 463 20.20 -15.35 -34.15
C HIS A 463 21.28 -15.70 -35.22
N SER A 464 21.85 -16.91 -35.14
CA SER A 464 22.85 -17.43 -36.06
C SER A 464 22.28 -18.51 -36.99
N LEU A 465 22.98 -18.80 -38.09
CA LEU A 465 22.61 -19.87 -39.02
C LEU A 465 22.57 -21.23 -38.32
N VAL A 466 23.59 -21.53 -37.51
CA VAL A 466 23.68 -22.83 -36.83
C VAL A 466 22.59 -23.00 -35.79
N ALA A 467 22.22 -21.94 -35.05
CA ALA A 467 21.10 -21.98 -34.11
C ALA A 467 19.77 -22.29 -34.84
N MET A 468 19.55 -21.73 -36.04
CA MET A 468 18.40 -22.03 -36.87
C MET A 468 18.40 -23.50 -37.36
N LEU A 469 19.55 -24.03 -37.79
CA LEU A 469 19.67 -25.43 -38.23
C LEU A 469 19.42 -26.42 -37.10
N VAL A 470 19.91 -26.11 -35.87
CA VAL A 470 19.63 -26.91 -34.67
C VAL A 470 18.14 -26.87 -34.34
N ALA A 471 17.53 -25.69 -34.34
CA ALA A 471 16.09 -25.53 -34.06
C ALA A 471 15.19 -26.27 -35.05
N ASN A 472 15.63 -26.39 -36.32
CA ASN A 472 14.96 -27.17 -37.36
C ASN A 472 15.23 -28.69 -37.29
N GLY A 473 16.16 -29.11 -36.41
CA GLY A 473 16.60 -30.51 -36.32
C GLY A 473 17.48 -30.99 -37.51
N GLU A 474 18.09 -30.05 -38.24
CA GLU A 474 18.96 -30.36 -39.39
C GLU A 474 20.36 -30.75 -38.94
N ILE A 475 20.83 -30.19 -37.83
CA ILE A 475 22.10 -30.52 -37.14
C ILE A 475 21.86 -30.62 -35.62
N THR A 476 22.76 -31.31 -34.92
CA THR A 476 22.77 -31.37 -33.48
C THR A 476 23.50 -30.15 -32.88
N GLU A 477 23.31 -29.91 -31.55
CA GLU A 477 24.08 -28.87 -30.85
C GLU A 477 25.58 -29.14 -30.91
N GLU A 478 26.01 -30.40 -30.85
CA GLU A 478 27.43 -30.79 -30.96
C GLU A 478 27.99 -30.48 -32.34
N GLU A 479 27.23 -30.77 -33.40
CA GLU A 479 27.63 -30.46 -34.77
C GLU A 479 27.69 -28.95 -35.03
N SER A 480 26.86 -28.15 -34.38
CA SER A 480 26.87 -26.70 -34.51
C SER A 480 28.18 -26.06 -34.06
N LEU A 481 28.85 -26.62 -33.05
CA LEU A 481 30.11 -26.09 -32.49
C LEU A 481 31.29 -26.17 -33.51
N THR A 482 31.23 -27.11 -34.45
CA THR A 482 32.29 -27.34 -35.46
C THR A 482 31.83 -26.99 -36.88
N HIS A 483 30.64 -26.46 -37.04
CA HIS A 483 30.08 -26.11 -38.34
C HIS A 483 30.89 -25.00 -39.03
N PRO A 484 31.17 -25.09 -40.35
CA PRO A 484 31.96 -24.08 -41.06
C PRO A 484 31.32 -22.68 -41.04
N ASP A 485 29.99 -22.61 -41.02
CA ASP A 485 29.22 -21.36 -41.01
C ASP A 485 28.73 -20.97 -39.57
N ARG A 486 29.40 -21.45 -38.53
CA ARG A 486 28.98 -21.18 -37.11
C ARG A 486 28.92 -19.69 -36.77
N ASN A 487 29.75 -18.84 -37.40
CA ASN A 487 29.81 -17.41 -37.17
C ASN A 487 28.88 -16.60 -38.11
N VAL A 488 27.99 -17.26 -38.87
CA VAL A 488 27.08 -16.56 -39.77
C VAL A 488 25.85 -16.07 -38.99
N LEU A 489 25.76 -14.76 -38.82
CA LEU A 489 24.61 -14.11 -38.20
C LEU A 489 23.45 -13.92 -39.17
N LEU A 490 22.23 -14.23 -38.73
CA LEU A 490 20.97 -14.01 -39.46
C LEU A 490 20.35 -12.66 -39.16
N LYS A 491 20.61 -12.11 -37.94
CA LYS A 491 20.09 -10.81 -37.52
C LYS A 491 21.17 -9.99 -36.83
N SER A 492 21.24 -8.70 -37.18
CA SER A 492 22.12 -7.71 -36.57
C SER A 492 21.48 -6.32 -36.64
N ILE A 493 21.94 -5.41 -35.82
CA ILE A 493 21.53 -4.00 -35.79
C ILE A 493 22.43 -3.20 -36.72
N GLY A 494 21.85 -2.25 -37.48
CA GLY A 494 22.55 -1.40 -38.44
C GLY A 494 22.53 -1.92 -39.88
N SER A 495 22.18 -3.19 -40.11
CA SER A 495 22.14 -3.80 -41.43
C SER A 495 20.91 -3.47 -42.28
N LYS A 496 19.83 -2.97 -41.66
CA LYS A 496 18.55 -2.65 -42.28
C LYS A 496 18.08 -1.25 -41.86
N LYS A 497 17.35 -0.56 -42.76
CA LYS A 497 16.79 0.75 -42.40
C LYS A 497 15.70 0.68 -41.33
N HIS A 498 14.90 -0.39 -41.35
CA HIS A 498 13.83 -0.60 -40.35
C HIS A 498 13.84 -2.07 -39.91
N LEU A 499 13.65 -2.27 -38.62
CA LEU A 499 13.45 -3.57 -38.02
C LEU A 499 11.97 -3.94 -38.14
N SER A 500 11.67 -5.12 -38.64
CA SER A 500 10.30 -5.64 -38.70
C SER A 500 9.80 -6.01 -37.31
N GLU A 501 8.51 -6.10 -37.12
CA GLU A 501 7.92 -6.64 -35.90
C GLU A 501 8.47 -8.06 -35.62
N GLY A 502 8.82 -8.31 -34.35
CA GLY A 502 9.45 -9.57 -33.92
C GLY A 502 10.91 -9.74 -34.34
N TYR A 503 11.55 -8.73 -34.97
CA TYR A 503 12.98 -8.77 -35.27
C TYR A 503 13.84 -8.75 -34.02
N VAL A 504 13.50 -7.90 -33.07
CA VAL A 504 14.10 -7.83 -31.71
C VAL A 504 13.38 -8.86 -30.85
N GLN A 505 14.12 -9.78 -30.28
CA GLN A 505 13.61 -10.71 -29.29
C GLN A 505 13.37 -9.98 -27.99
N ASN A 506 12.27 -10.26 -27.32
CA ASN A 506 12.03 -9.91 -25.92
C ASN A 506 11.88 -11.18 -25.06
N LEU A 507 11.69 -11.02 -23.77
CA LEU A 507 11.62 -12.11 -22.81
C LEU A 507 10.46 -13.10 -23.09
N SER A 508 9.38 -12.67 -23.74
CA SER A 508 8.22 -13.53 -24.03
C SER A 508 8.53 -14.71 -24.97
N ARG A 509 9.64 -14.66 -25.71
CA ARG A 509 10.09 -15.79 -26.54
C ARG A 509 10.52 -16.99 -25.72
N THR A 510 11.15 -16.75 -24.57
CA THR A 510 11.72 -17.79 -23.70
C THR A 510 10.87 -18.11 -22.47
N THR A 511 10.02 -17.17 -22.01
CA THR A 511 9.27 -17.31 -20.75
C THR A 511 7.75 -17.13 -20.87
N SER A 512 7.20 -16.81 -22.02
CA SER A 512 5.79 -16.48 -22.27
C SER A 512 5.31 -15.15 -21.64
N ASN A 513 6.15 -14.45 -20.86
CA ASN A 513 5.83 -13.17 -20.21
C ASN A 513 6.78 -12.08 -20.70
N LEU A 514 6.33 -10.82 -20.67
CA LEU A 514 7.15 -9.66 -21.04
C LEU A 514 8.21 -9.33 -19.99
N SER A 515 7.95 -9.70 -18.75
CA SER A 515 8.85 -9.51 -17.61
C SER A 515 8.96 -10.77 -16.75
N MET A 516 10.01 -10.83 -15.93
CA MET A 516 10.15 -11.82 -14.88
C MET A 516 10.58 -11.16 -13.56
N THR A 517 10.17 -11.74 -12.45
CA THR A 517 10.57 -11.26 -11.13
C THR A 517 11.95 -11.78 -10.76
N LEU A 518 12.85 -10.88 -10.40
CA LEU A 518 14.16 -11.21 -9.84
C LEU A 518 14.04 -11.62 -8.38
N GLU A 519 14.95 -12.48 -7.95
CA GLU A 519 15.11 -12.90 -6.55
C GLU A 519 16.40 -12.34 -5.95
N ASN A 520 16.51 -12.40 -4.62
CA ASN A 520 17.75 -11.96 -3.95
C ASN A 520 18.95 -12.77 -4.44
N GLU A 521 20.05 -12.07 -4.72
CA GLU A 521 21.30 -12.63 -5.23
C GLU A 521 21.27 -13.17 -6.66
N ASP A 522 20.18 -12.93 -7.42
CA ASP A 522 20.19 -13.23 -8.86
C ASP A 522 21.32 -12.47 -9.58
N ILE A 523 21.99 -13.15 -10.48
CA ILE A 523 23.05 -12.57 -11.33
C ILE A 523 22.62 -12.63 -12.79
N LEU A 524 22.59 -11.47 -13.44
CA LEU A 524 22.41 -11.35 -14.88
C LEU A 524 23.80 -11.27 -15.54
N LEU A 525 24.07 -12.13 -16.50
CA LEU A 525 25.29 -12.08 -17.30
C LEU A 525 24.94 -11.73 -18.74
N LEU A 526 25.64 -10.74 -19.29
CA LEU A 526 25.62 -10.41 -20.72
C LEU A 526 27.03 -10.61 -21.25
N CYS A 527 27.19 -11.38 -22.30
CA CYS A 527 28.50 -11.62 -22.88
C CYS A 527 28.48 -11.73 -24.40
N SER A 528 29.59 -11.34 -25.05
CA SER A 528 29.85 -11.59 -26.45
C SER A 528 30.25 -13.06 -26.71
N ASP A 529 30.30 -13.47 -27.97
CA ASP A 529 30.64 -14.82 -28.40
C ASP A 529 32.05 -15.24 -27.97
N GLY A 530 33.02 -14.32 -27.92
CA GLY A 530 34.36 -14.61 -27.43
C GLY A 530 34.44 -15.12 -26.00
N VAL A 531 33.36 -14.95 -25.20
CA VAL A 531 33.27 -15.53 -23.85
C VAL A 531 32.61 -16.90 -23.90
N TRP A 532 31.36 -16.99 -24.40
CA TRP A 532 30.57 -18.22 -24.30
C TRP A 532 31.05 -19.33 -25.25
N ASP A 533 31.74 -19.00 -26.32
CA ASP A 533 32.38 -19.96 -27.25
C ASP A 533 33.52 -20.72 -26.55
N LEU A 534 34.20 -20.05 -25.63
CA LEU A 534 35.34 -20.62 -24.92
C LEU A 534 35.00 -21.13 -23.51
N VAL A 535 33.98 -20.55 -22.84
CA VAL A 535 33.58 -20.95 -21.49
C VAL A 535 32.16 -21.51 -21.55
N PRO A 536 31.96 -22.82 -21.46
CA PRO A 536 30.64 -23.45 -21.52
C PRO A 536 29.72 -22.92 -20.42
N THR A 537 28.42 -22.91 -20.70
CA THR A 537 27.38 -22.38 -19.81
C THR A 537 27.45 -22.97 -18.40
N GLN A 538 27.73 -24.28 -18.26
CA GLN A 538 27.86 -24.92 -16.96
C GLN A 538 29.12 -24.42 -16.19
N GLU A 539 30.25 -24.21 -16.89
CA GLU A 539 31.46 -23.66 -16.28
C GLU A 539 31.24 -22.21 -15.79
N LEU A 540 30.44 -21.40 -16.51
CA LEU A 540 30.04 -20.07 -16.07
C LEU A 540 29.27 -20.16 -14.72
N ALA A 541 28.28 -21.04 -14.62
CA ALA A 541 27.51 -21.22 -13.38
C ALA A 541 28.42 -21.62 -12.20
N GLU A 542 29.36 -22.51 -12.42
CA GLU A 542 30.30 -22.96 -11.40
C GLU A 542 31.22 -21.80 -10.93
N ILE A 543 31.78 -21.00 -11.86
CA ILE A 543 32.65 -19.87 -11.52
C ILE A 543 31.84 -18.86 -10.66
N PHE A 544 30.67 -18.45 -11.11
CA PHE A 544 29.88 -17.45 -10.38
C PHE A 544 29.30 -17.95 -9.05
N SER A 545 29.29 -19.26 -8.82
CA SER A 545 28.91 -19.87 -7.54
C SER A 545 30.08 -20.02 -6.55
N GLN A 546 31.33 -19.99 -7.02
CA GLN A 546 32.53 -20.23 -6.20
C GLN A 546 33.08 -18.97 -5.57
N PHE A 547 32.89 -17.80 -6.16
CA PHE A 547 33.48 -16.54 -5.73
C PHE A 547 32.48 -15.65 -4.97
N GLU A 548 32.90 -15.14 -3.81
CA GLU A 548 32.11 -14.18 -3.03
C GLU A 548 32.03 -12.79 -3.70
N SER A 549 33.09 -12.43 -4.48
CA SER A 549 33.14 -11.16 -5.19
C SER A 549 32.73 -11.34 -6.65
N LEU A 550 31.68 -10.58 -7.08
CA LEU A 550 31.23 -10.58 -8.47
C LEU A 550 32.35 -10.25 -9.45
N GLN A 551 33.23 -9.27 -9.10
CA GLN A 551 34.36 -8.90 -9.96
C GLN A 551 35.39 -10.03 -10.06
N MET A 552 35.66 -10.76 -8.99
CA MET A 552 36.57 -11.91 -9.04
C MET A 552 36.03 -13.03 -9.94
N ALA A 553 34.71 -13.27 -9.95
CA ALA A 553 34.09 -14.23 -10.85
C ALA A 553 34.23 -13.80 -12.33
N VAL A 554 34.03 -12.52 -12.62
CA VAL A 554 34.24 -11.92 -13.95
C VAL A 554 35.70 -12.07 -14.38
N ASP A 555 36.66 -11.68 -13.52
CA ASP A 555 38.10 -11.76 -13.80
C ASP A 555 38.54 -13.21 -14.05
N GLN A 556 38.05 -14.16 -13.24
CA GLN A 556 38.30 -15.58 -13.41
C GLN A 556 37.73 -16.12 -14.74
N THR A 557 36.55 -15.69 -15.14
CA THR A 557 35.95 -16.05 -16.43
C THR A 557 36.82 -15.58 -17.58
N ILE A 558 37.26 -14.32 -17.57
CA ILE A 558 38.13 -13.78 -18.61
C ILE A 558 39.50 -14.45 -18.59
N GLN A 559 40.03 -14.80 -17.44
CA GLN A 559 41.29 -15.57 -17.35
C GLN A 559 41.11 -16.97 -18.00
N ARG A 560 39.95 -17.62 -17.88
CA ARG A 560 39.63 -18.86 -18.59
C ARG A 560 39.61 -18.65 -20.10
N VAL A 561 39.00 -17.57 -20.58
CA VAL A 561 38.96 -17.17 -21.99
C VAL A 561 40.41 -17.01 -22.51
N ILE A 562 41.24 -16.25 -21.80
CA ILE A 562 42.65 -16.02 -22.16
C ILE A 562 43.44 -17.34 -22.20
N ASN A 563 43.29 -18.22 -21.21
CA ASN A 563 43.99 -19.51 -21.14
C ASN A 563 43.54 -20.47 -22.26
N LYS A 564 42.34 -20.31 -22.80
CA LYS A 564 41.83 -21.08 -23.96
C LYS A 564 42.15 -20.44 -25.32
N GLY A 565 42.94 -19.36 -25.32
CA GLY A 565 43.52 -18.75 -26.51
C GLY A 565 42.92 -17.44 -26.95
N ALA A 566 41.76 -17.02 -26.40
CA ALA A 566 41.08 -15.73 -26.64
C ALA A 566 41.18 -15.26 -28.10
N THR A 567 40.66 -16.04 -29.04
CA THR A 567 40.77 -15.80 -30.48
C THR A 567 39.94 -14.63 -30.98
N ASP A 568 39.02 -14.16 -30.18
CA ASP A 568 38.13 -13.02 -30.48
C ASP A 568 38.14 -11.98 -29.35
N ASN A 569 37.51 -10.82 -29.60
CA ASN A 569 37.17 -9.88 -28.55
C ASN A 569 36.25 -10.57 -27.54
N ALA A 570 36.44 -10.31 -26.27
CA ALA A 570 35.64 -10.97 -25.23
C ALA A 570 35.17 -9.96 -24.18
N THR A 571 33.86 -9.82 -24.08
CA THR A 571 33.23 -8.89 -23.15
C THR A 571 32.23 -9.61 -22.26
N LEU A 572 32.32 -9.36 -20.95
CA LEU A 572 31.42 -9.89 -19.93
C LEU A 572 30.95 -8.77 -19.01
N LEU A 573 29.65 -8.61 -18.91
CA LEU A 573 28.98 -7.73 -17.97
C LEU A 573 28.14 -8.57 -17.01
N ALA A 574 28.35 -8.40 -15.70
CA ALA A 574 27.61 -9.07 -14.64
C ALA A 574 26.88 -8.04 -13.76
N LEU A 575 25.59 -8.28 -13.51
CA LEU A 575 24.75 -7.45 -12.67
C LEU A 575 24.10 -8.34 -11.61
N GLN A 576 24.45 -8.16 -10.34
CA GLN A 576 23.89 -8.93 -9.23
C GLN A 576 22.92 -8.05 -8.44
N CYS A 577 21.71 -8.55 -8.20
CA CYS A 577 20.71 -7.85 -7.44
C CYS A 577 20.65 -8.31 -5.98
N PHE A 578 20.52 -7.35 -5.06
CA PHE A 578 20.29 -7.59 -3.64
C PHE A 578 18.97 -6.96 -3.23
N MET A 579 18.07 -7.77 -2.67
CA MET A 579 16.79 -7.33 -2.15
C MET A 579 16.97 -6.82 -0.73
N ILE A 580 16.87 -5.50 -0.54
CA ILE A 580 16.88 -4.91 0.79
C ILE A 580 15.45 -4.81 1.28
N SER A 581 15.12 -5.54 2.35
CA SER A 581 13.88 -5.32 3.07
C SER A 581 13.91 -3.90 3.65
N GLY A 582 12.95 -3.08 3.31
CA GLY A 582 12.78 -1.79 3.98
C GLY A 582 12.45 -2.08 5.46
N ASN A 583 13.41 -1.76 6.33
CA ASN A 583 13.18 -1.77 7.79
C ASN A 583 12.21 -0.66 8.17
#